data_b20582c231dec3f6bb88d1a144f80855
#
_entry.id   b20582c231dec3f6bb88d1a144f80855
#
_cell.length_a   1.000
_cell.length_b   1.000
_cell.length_c   1.000
_cell.angle_alpha   90.00
_cell.angle_beta   90.00
_cell.angle_gamma   90.00
#
_symmetry.space_group_name_H-M   'P 1'
#
loop_
_entity.id
_entity.type
_entity.pdbx_description
1 polymer ?
#
loop_
_entity_poly.entity_id
_entity_poly.type
_entity_poly.pdbx_seq_one_letter_code
_entity_poly.pdbx_strand_id
1 'polypeptide(L)'
;DGRALTIDEVNAMGRERFVEAFSPLFNTQTWPLERAWESRPFADVEEFRDAVEKAILTASQERKLALLRDYPDISRLLEEDDAAAQKVSRDIGSTALGEASPEELERLSTLSEAYAERFGWPLVAYLGPLDTAERLIESGARRLSHSAEQEQVLALSEVIDVAYDRFDMLLADANPVRTAWESKLTGQ
;
A
#
# COMPACT_ATOMS: atom_id res chain seq x y z
N ASP A 1 16.80 -14.91 0.24
CA ASP A 1 16.18 -15.58 -0.90
C ASP A 1 14.93 -14.82 -1.32
N GLY A 2 15.04 -13.99 -2.36
CA GLY A 2 13.92 -13.19 -2.87
C GLY A 2 12.91 -13.97 -3.73
N ARG A 3 12.70 -15.24 -3.45
CA ARG A 3 11.75 -16.08 -4.19
C ARG A 3 10.32 -15.77 -3.75
N ALA A 4 9.40 -15.64 -4.71
CA ALA A 4 7.99 -15.49 -4.45
C ALA A 4 7.42 -16.74 -3.75
N LEU A 5 6.56 -16.52 -2.75
CA LEU A 5 5.96 -17.58 -1.94
C LEU A 5 4.71 -18.14 -2.62
N THR A 6 4.50 -19.46 -2.49
CA THR A 6 3.24 -20.10 -2.90
C THR A 6 2.22 -20.03 -1.77
N ILE A 7 0.93 -20.19 -2.10
CA ILE A 7 -0.13 -20.19 -1.10
C ILE A 7 0.01 -21.37 -0.11
N ASP A 8 0.52 -22.50 -0.56
CA ASP A 8 0.78 -23.67 0.30
C ASP A 8 1.88 -23.36 1.32
N GLU A 9 2.94 -22.67 0.89
CA GLU A 9 4.01 -22.21 1.80
C GLU A 9 3.46 -21.21 2.83
N VAL A 10 2.59 -20.30 2.40
CA VAL A 10 1.92 -19.33 3.28
C VAL A 10 1.08 -20.04 4.35
N ASN A 11 0.29 -21.04 3.94
CA ASN A 11 -0.56 -21.80 4.84
C ASN A 11 0.24 -22.63 5.87
N ALA A 12 1.46 -22.99 5.55
CA ALA A 12 2.34 -23.77 6.44
C ALA A 12 3.10 -22.89 7.45
N MET A 13 3.08 -21.57 7.31
CA MET A 13 3.84 -20.66 8.18
C MET A 13 3.21 -20.52 9.57
N GLY A 14 4.07 -20.50 10.60
CA GLY A 14 3.68 -20.01 11.92
C GLY A 14 3.46 -18.51 11.91
N ARG A 15 2.80 -18.00 12.95
CA ARG A 15 2.40 -16.59 13.05
C ARG A 15 3.57 -15.61 12.88
N GLU A 16 4.66 -15.82 13.60
CA GLU A 16 5.82 -14.92 13.54
C GLU A 16 6.44 -14.86 12.15
N ARG A 17 6.65 -16.02 11.54
CA ARG A 17 7.19 -16.10 10.19
C ARG A 17 6.27 -15.48 9.14
N PHE A 18 4.96 -15.67 9.29
CA PHE A 18 3.96 -15.06 8.41
C PHE A 18 4.02 -13.53 8.51
N VAL A 19 4.02 -12.98 9.71
CA VAL A 19 4.11 -11.54 9.92
C VAL A 19 5.42 -10.98 9.36
N GLU A 20 6.54 -11.66 9.59
CA GLU A 20 7.84 -11.28 9.04
C GLU A 20 7.85 -11.29 7.50
N ALA A 21 7.33 -12.36 6.89
CA ALA A 21 7.32 -12.52 5.43
C ALA A 21 6.48 -11.45 4.73
N PHE A 22 5.38 -11.03 5.35
CA PHE A 22 4.45 -10.05 4.77
C PHE A 22 4.58 -8.64 5.37
N SER A 23 5.56 -8.41 6.24
CA SER A 23 5.81 -7.09 6.82
C SER A 23 5.94 -5.98 5.78
N PRO A 24 6.46 -6.21 4.55
CA PRO A 24 6.49 -5.17 3.52
C PRO A 24 5.13 -4.66 3.05
N LEU A 25 4.03 -5.37 3.33
CA LEU A 25 2.68 -4.93 2.97
C LEU A 25 2.25 -3.67 3.72
N PHE A 26 2.69 -3.54 4.95
CA PHE A 26 2.39 -2.41 5.82
C PHE A 26 3.68 -1.89 6.44
N ASN A 27 3.67 -0.65 6.91
CA ASN A 27 4.90 -0.04 7.43
C ASN A 27 5.31 -0.63 8.79
N THR A 28 4.77 -0.11 9.89
CA THR A 28 5.09 -0.64 11.23
C THR A 28 3.92 -1.44 11.84
N GLN A 29 2.75 -1.40 11.22
CA GLN A 29 1.55 -2.05 11.75
C GLN A 29 1.54 -3.54 11.39
N THR A 30 1.49 -4.40 12.39
CA THR A 30 1.48 -5.86 12.19
C THR A 30 0.10 -6.49 12.37
N TRP A 31 -0.83 -5.79 13.01
CA TRP A 31 -2.14 -6.33 13.37
C TRP A 31 -3.00 -6.77 12.17
N PRO A 32 -2.93 -6.13 10.96
CA PRO A 32 -3.70 -6.64 9.82
C PRO A 32 -3.25 -8.05 9.42
N LEU A 33 -1.96 -8.30 9.47
CA LEU A 33 -1.37 -9.60 9.16
C LEU A 33 -1.67 -10.63 10.24
N GLU A 34 -1.57 -10.26 11.49
CA GLU A 34 -1.88 -11.15 12.62
C GLU A 34 -3.33 -11.64 12.56
N ARG A 35 -4.27 -10.75 12.26
CA ARG A 35 -5.67 -11.11 12.08
C ARG A 35 -5.91 -11.97 10.83
N ALA A 36 -5.28 -11.63 9.72
CA ALA A 36 -5.39 -12.41 8.49
C ALA A 36 -4.85 -13.85 8.69
N TRP A 37 -3.77 -13.99 9.44
CA TRP A 37 -3.19 -15.30 9.76
C TRP A 37 -4.20 -16.24 10.45
N GLU A 38 -5.05 -15.72 11.28
CA GLU A 38 -6.10 -16.50 11.96
C GLU A 38 -7.13 -17.10 11.01
N SER A 39 -7.28 -16.56 9.80
CA SER A 39 -8.22 -17.03 8.79
C SER A 39 -7.69 -18.16 7.91
N ARG A 40 -6.45 -18.61 8.14
CA ARG A 40 -5.86 -19.73 7.37
C ARG A 40 -6.59 -21.04 7.66
N PRO A 41 -6.54 -22.02 6.76
CA PRO A 41 -5.86 -22.00 5.48
C PRO A 41 -6.60 -21.18 4.42
N PHE A 42 -5.84 -20.61 3.48
CA PHE A 42 -6.38 -19.93 2.31
C PHE A 42 -6.42 -20.88 1.12
N ALA A 43 -7.51 -20.91 0.37
CA ALA A 43 -7.62 -21.74 -0.83
C ALA A 43 -6.76 -21.18 -1.98
N ASP A 44 -6.67 -19.86 -2.07
CA ASP A 44 -5.95 -19.14 -3.10
C ASP A 44 -5.49 -17.77 -2.60
N VAL A 45 -4.84 -17.00 -3.48
CA VAL A 45 -4.37 -15.65 -3.19
C VAL A 45 -5.52 -14.68 -2.93
N GLU A 46 -6.66 -14.87 -3.60
CA GLU A 46 -7.84 -14.00 -3.38
C GLU A 46 -8.38 -14.14 -1.96
N GLU A 47 -8.47 -15.36 -1.43
CA GLU A 47 -8.89 -15.55 -0.04
C GLU A 47 -7.93 -14.87 0.94
N PHE A 48 -6.64 -14.90 0.67
CA PHE A 48 -5.66 -14.20 1.49
C PHE A 48 -5.85 -12.68 1.43
N ARG A 49 -6.01 -12.12 0.23
CA ARG A 49 -6.31 -10.69 0.04
C ARG A 49 -7.58 -10.29 0.78
N ASP A 50 -8.64 -11.07 0.62
CA ASP A 50 -9.92 -10.82 1.28
C ASP A 50 -9.79 -10.85 2.81
N ALA A 51 -8.98 -11.75 3.35
CA ALA A 51 -8.72 -11.82 4.78
C ALA A 51 -8.02 -10.55 5.30
N VAL A 52 -7.04 -10.04 4.55
CA VAL A 52 -6.36 -8.79 4.90
C VAL A 52 -7.30 -7.59 4.81
N GLU A 53 -8.05 -7.47 3.73
CA GLU A 53 -9.04 -6.40 3.54
C GLU A 53 -10.08 -6.42 4.65
N LYS A 54 -10.65 -7.58 4.94
CA LYS A 54 -11.62 -7.75 6.02
C LYS A 54 -11.03 -7.38 7.38
N ALA A 55 -9.79 -7.79 7.65
CA ALA A 55 -9.11 -7.45 8.90
C ALA A 55 -9.00 -5.93 9.10
N ILE A 56 -8.73 -5.19 8.03
CA ILE A 56 -8.63 -3.73 8.06
C ILE A 56 -10.02 -3.09 8.19
N LEU A 57 -10.96 -3.47 7.36
CA LEU A 57 -12.29 -2.83 7.30
C LEU A 57 -13.13 -3.10 8.54
N THR A 58 -12.92 -4.20 9.23
CA THR A 58 -13.65 -4.57 10.46
C THR A 58 -12.90 -4.21 11.75
N ALA A 59 -11.75 -3.56 11.64
CA ALA A 59 -10.95 -3.15 12.80
C ALA A 59 -11.61 -2.00 13.58
N SER A 60 -11.14 -1.79 14.80
CA SER A 60 -11.54 -0.65 15.61
C SER A 60 -11.12 0.66 14.95
N GLN A 61 -11.81 1.75 15.31
CA GLN A 61 -11.44 3.09 14.82
C GLN A 61 -10.00 3.45 15.17
N GLU A 62 -9.56 3.09 16.37
CA GLU A 62 -8.19 3.31 16.83
C GLU A 62 -7.15 2.64 15.92
N ARG A 63 -7.38 1.37 15.57
CA ARG A 63 -6.48 0.63 14.67
C ARG A 63 -6.47 1.17 13.25
N LYS A 64 -7.63 1.54 12.74
CA LYS A 64 -7.74 2.18 11.41
C LYS A 64 -6.96 3.49 11.35
N LEU A 65 -7.08 4.33 12.36
CA LEU A 65 -6.32 5.58 12.44
C LEU A 65 -4.82 5.34 12.59
N ALA A 66 -4.42 4.36 13.39
CA ALA A 66 -3.02 3.98 13.55
C ALA A 66 -2.40 3.54 12.21
N LEU A 67 -3.15 2.78 11.42
CA LEU A 67 -2.72 2.34 10.10
C LEU A 67 -2.52 3.53 9.14
N LEU A 68 -3.47 4.45 9.10
CA LEU A 68 -3.39 5.65 8.25
C LEU A 68 -2.25 6.58 8.67
N ARG A 69 -2.07 6.81 9.97
CA ARG A 69 -1.02 7.69 10.51
C ARG A 69 0.39 7.13 10.33
N ASP A 70 0.51 5.85 10.10
CA ASP A 70 1.79 5.17 9.88
C ASP A 70 2.34 5.37 8.46
N TYR A 71 1.53 5.89 7.55
CA TYR A 71 1.96 6.18 6.20
C TYR A 71 2.82 7.44 6.17
N PRO A 72 3.93 7.44 5.39
CA PRO A 72 4.71 8.64 5.20
C PRO A 72 3.90 9.67 4.42
N ASP A 73 4.07 10.94 4.78
CA ASP A 73 3.51 12.06 4.06
C ASP A 73 4.12 12.14 2.64
N ILE A 74 3.31 12.50 1.65
CA ILE A 74 3.78 12.64 0.27
C ILE A 74 4.94 13.66 0.18
N SER A 75 4.91 14.72 0.98
CA SER A 75 6.02 15.68 1.02
C SER A 75 7.36 15.04 1.41
N ARG A 76 7.35 14.00 2.25
CA ARG A 76 8.53 13.25 2.64
C ARG A 76 9.05 12.34 1.53
N LEU A 77 8.18 11.93 0.59
CA LEU A 77 8.59 11.17 -0.61
C LEU A 77 9.48 12.01 -1.54
N LEU A 78 9.46 13.32 -1.36
CA LEU A 78 10.21 14.28 -2.15
C LEU A 78 11.56 14.63 -1.53
N GLU A 79 11.83 14.19 -0.30
CA GLU A 79 13.11 14.35 0.38
C GLU A 79 14.01 13.16 0.01
N GLU A 80 15.05 13.45 -0.78
CA GLU A 80 15.95 12.41 -1.37
C GLU A 80 16.68 11.55 -0.34
N ASP A 81 16.75 11.98 0.92
CA ASP A 81 17.54 11.32 1.98
C ASP A 81 16.73 10.39 2.90
N ASP A 82 15.41 10.27 2.73
CA ASP A 82 14.58 9.41 3.57
C ASP A 82 14.46 8.00 2.97
N ALA A 83 15.09 7.01 3.58
CA ALA A 83 15.07 5.62 3.12
C ALA A 83 13.65 5.01 3.12
N ALA A 84 12.79 5.39 4.07
CA ALA A 84 11.40 4.94 4.11
C ALA A 84 10.60 5.57 2.98
N ALA A 85 10.80 6.85 2.71
CA ALA A 85 10.19 7.56 1.60
C ALA A 85 10.61 6.97 0.25
N GLN A 86 11.90 6.65 0.08
CA GLN A 86 12.41 6.01 -1.13
C GLN A 86 11.78 4.64 -1.37
N LYS A 87 11.56 3.86 -0.31
CA LYS A 87 10.89 2.56 -0.42
C LYS A 87 9.44 2.72 -0.89
N VAL A 88 8.70 3.64 -0.28
CA VAL A 88 7.30 3.91 -0.66
C VAL A 88 7.24 4.49 -2.09
N SER A 89 8.14 5.36 -2.46
CA SER A 89 8.26 5.92 -3.82
C SER A 89 8.44 4.83 -4.87
N ARG A 90 9.27 3.83 -4.59
CA ARG A 90 9.46 2.68 -5.49
C ARG A 90 8.21 1.82 -5.60
N ASP A 91 7.48 1.65 -4.49
CA ASP A 91 6.27 0.83 -4.43
C ASP A 91 5.05 1.51 -5.09
N ILE A 92 4.98 2.85 -5.06
CA ILE A 92 3.84 3.63 -5.57
C ILE A 92 4.04 4.09 -7.04
N GLY A 93 5.11 3.67 -7.70
CA GLY A 93 5.40 4.13 -9.06
C GLY A 93 6.00 5.53 -9.08
N SER A 94 7.23 5.64 -8.62
CA SER A 94 8.03 6.87 -8.52
C SER A 94 8.13 7.69 -9.81
N THR A 95 7.79 7.11 -10.97
CA THR A 95 7.84 7.77 -12.27
C THR A 95 6.99 9.04 -12.32
N ALA A 96 5.79 9.00 -11.75
CA ALA A 96 4.89 10.17 -11.74
C ALA A 96 5.46 11.34 -10.91
N LEU A 97 6.09 11.04 -9.78
CA LEU A 97 6.70 12.04 -8.91
C LEU A 97 8.09 12.47 -9.41
N GLY A 98 8.83 11.55 -10.05
CA GLY A 98 10.15 11.84 -10.65
C GLY A 98 10.08 12.80 -11.83
N GLU A 99 8.96 12.84 -12.54
CA GLU A 99 8.72 13.74 -13.68
C GLU A 99 8.03 15.05 -13.26
N ALA A 100 7.69 15.21 -11.99
CA ALA A 100 6.99 16.40 -11.51
C ALA A 100 7.91 17.65 -11.56
N SER A 101 7.32 18.78 -11.98
CA SER A 101 8.01 20.07 -11.96
C SER A 101 8.19 20.57 -10.52
N PRO A 102 9.14 21.50 -10.26
CA PRO A 102 9.30 22.12 -8.95
C PRO A 102 8.01 22.78 -8.44
N GLU A 103 7.23 23.40 -9.31
CA GLU A 103 5.94 24.01 -8.96
C GLU A 103 4.91 22.95 -8.57
N GLU A 104 4.87 21.82 -9.26
CA GLU A 104 4.00 20.70 -8.93
C GLU A 104 4.36 20.09 -7.57
N LEU A 105 5.67 19.92 -7.30
CA LEU A 105 6.15 19.43 -6.01
C LEU A 105 5.77 20.36 -4.85
N GLU A 106 5.87 21.66 -5.05
CA GLU A 106 5.47 22.66 -4.06
C GLU A 106 3.94 22.61 -3.81
N ARG A 107 3.15 22.46 -4.86
CA ARG A 107 1.70 22.30 -4.75
C ARG A 107 1.32 21.03 -4.01
N LEU A 108 2.00 19.93 -4.28
CA LEU A 108 1.81 18.66 -3.55
C LEU A 108 2.14 18.81 -2.07
N SER A 109 3.23 19.48 -1.74
CA SER A 109 3.63 19.72 -0.35
C SER A 109 2.57 20.55 0.40
N THR A 110 2.09 21.64 -0.21
CA THR A 110 1.05 22.49 0.36
C THR A 110 -0.26 21.73 0.55
N LEU A 111 -0.65 20.92 -0.45
CA LEU A 111 -1.85 20.08 -0.40
C LEU A 111 -1.75 19.05 0.71
N SER A 112 -0.61 18.40 0.84
CA SER A 112 -0.35 17.38 1.84
C SER A 112 -0.45 17.94 3.26
N GLU A 113 0.10 19.12 3.50
CA GLU A 113 -0.02 19.82 4.79
C GLU A 113 -1.48 20.17 5.12
N ALA A 114 -2.20 20.73 4.15
CA ALA A 114 -3.61 21.07 4.32
C ALA A 114 -4.47 19.84 4.60
N TYR A 115 -4.19 18.74 3.92
CA TYR A 115 -4.88 17.47 4.12
C TYR A 115 -4.64 16.90 5.53
N ALA A 116 -3.39 16.83 5.96
CA ALA A 116 -3.04 16.33 7.28
C ALA A 116 -3.61 17.20 8.41
N GLU A 117 -3.63 18.50 8.24
CA GLU A 117 -4.24 19.44 9.20
C GLU A 117 -5.74 19.20 9.33
N ARG A 118 -6.42 18.99 8.19
CA ARG A 118 -7.88 18.79 8.18
C ARG A 118 -8.29 17.43 8.76
N PHE A 119 -7.62 16.36 8.39
CA PHE A 119 -8.09 15.01 8.70
C PHE A 119 -7.32 14.32 9.85
N GLY A 120 -6.11 14.75 10.16
CA GLY A 120 -5.31 14.16 11.22
C GLY A 120 -4.52 12.91 10.83
N TRP A 121 -4.44 12.60 9.53
CA TRP A 121 -3.58 11.57 8.96
C TRP A 121 -3.01 12.05 7.63
N PRO A 122 -1.87 11.47 7.15
CA PRO A 122 -1.26 11.90 5.90
C PRO A 122 -2.12 11.54 4.68
N LEU A 123 -1.94 12.28 3.60
CA LEU A 123 -2.57 11.97 2.32
C LEU A 123 -2.00 10.67 1.77
N VAL A 124 -2.81 9.63 1.77
CA VAL A 124 -2.48 8.34 1.16
C VAL A 124 -3.13 8.28 -0.21
N ALA A 125 -2.35 8.04 -1.24
CA ALA A 125 -2.84 7.91 -2.61
C ALA A 125 -2.16 6.75 -3.32
N TYR A 126 -2.96 5.87 -3.90
CA TYR A 126 -2.47 4.84 -4.80
C TYR A 126 -2.20 5.48 -6.17
N LEU A 127 -0.99 5.30 -6.68
CA LEU A 127 -0.60 5.80 -7.99
C LEU A 127 -0.35 4.62 -8.94
N GLY A 128 -1.16 4.56 -9.97
CA GLY A 128 -0.96 3.61 -11.06
C GLY A 128 0.13 4.09 -12.02
N PRO A 129 0.57 3.23 -12.95
CA PRO A 129 1.65 3.56 -13.89
C PRO A 129 1.32 4.69 -14.87
N LEU A 130 0.04 5.02 -15.03
CA LEU A 130 -0.42 6.10 -15.92
C LEU A 130 -0.76 7.40 -15.17
N ASP A 131 -0.65 7.41 -13.85
CA ASP A 131 -0.94 8.58 -13.05
C ASP A 131 0.19 9.61 -13.14
N THR A 132 -0.20 10.89 -13.06
CA THR A 132 0.73 12.02 -13.11
C THR A 132 0.64 12.83 -11.82
N ALA A 133 1.65 13.67 -11.56
CA ALA A 133 1.63 14.60 -10.44
C ALA A 133 0.41 15.53 -10.50
N GLU A 134 0.04 16.01 -11.68
CA GLU A 134 -1.15 16.86 -11.89
C GLU A 134 -2.43 16.14 -11.47
N ARG A 135 -2.62 14.88 -11.85
CA ARG A 135 -3.78 14.08 -11.43
C ARG A 135 -3.83 13.86 -9.92
N LEU A 136 -2.68 13.63 -9.31
CA LEU A 136 -2.58 13.50 -7.86
C LEU A 136 -2.97 14.80 -7.16
N ILE A 137 -2.51 15.94 -7.64
CA ILE A 137 -2.87 17.27 -7.12
C ILE A 137 -4.37 17.50 -7.23
N GLU A 138 -4.96 17.25 -8.39
CA GLU A 138 -6.40 17.41 -8.62
C GLU A 138 -7.24 16.50 -7.72
N SER A 139 -6.86 15.24 -7.63
CA SER A 139 -7.51 14.24 -6.78
C SER A 139 -7.43 14.63 -5.30
N GLY A 140 -6.25 15.01 -4.82
CA GLY A 140 -6.04 15.44 -3.45
C GLY A 140 -6.82 16.71 -3.10
N ALA A 141 -6.90 17.66 -4.03
CA ALA A 141 -7.68 18.87 -3.84
C ALA A 141 -9.18 18.58 -3.69
N ARG A 142 -9.71 17.64 -4.49
CA ARG A 142 -11.11 17.19 -4.35
C ARG A 142 -11.36 16.52 -3.00
N ARG A 143 -10.40 15.73 -2.54
CA ARG A 143 -10.48 14.99 -1.27
C ARG A 143 -10.57 15.93 -0.06
N LEU A 144 -10.03 17.13 -0.14
CA LEU A 144 -10.17 18.14 0.92
C LEU A 144 -11.63 18.57 1.19
N SER A 145 -12.52 18.41 0.21
CA SER A 145 -13.94 18.75 0.36
C SER A 145 -14.79 17.61 0.93
N HIS A 146 -14.23 16.41 1.06
CA HIS A 146 -14.94 15.27 1.63
C HIS A 146 -15.14 15.42 3.14
N SER A 147 -16.15 14.74 3.68
CA SER A 147 -16.26 14.57 5.13
C SER A 147 -15.12 13.68 5.65
N ALA A 148 -14.81 13.79 6.94
CA ALA A 148 -13.80 12.93 7.57
C ALA A 148 -14.14 11.43 7.43
N GLU A 149 -15.41 11.08 7.49
CA GLU A 149 -15.89 9.70 7.33
C GLU A 149 -15.68 9.18 5.92
N GLN A 150 -16.04 9.97 4.90
CA GLN A 150 -15.81 9.62 3.49
C GLN A 150 -14.33 9.47 3.20
N GLU A 151 -13.53 10.39 3.71
CA GLU A 151 -12.09 10.40 3.46
C GLU A 151 -11.38 9.23 4.15
N GLN A 152 -11.83 8.83 5.33
CA GLN A 152 -11.29 7.65 6.01
C GLN A 152 -11.52 6.37 5.20
N VAL A 153 -12.72 6.18 4.66
CA VAL A 153 -13.04 5.03 3.81
C VAL A 153 -12.16 5.04 2.56
N LEU A 154 -12.04 6.18 1.91
CA LEU A 154 -11.20 6.31 0.71
C LEU A 154 -9.72 6.08 1.03
N ALA A 155 -9.20 6.67 2.10
CA ALA A 155 -7.81 6.50 2.49
C ALA A 155 -7.48 5.03 2.82
N LEU A 156 -8.36 4.31 3.50
CA LEU A 156 -8.19 2.88 3.76
C LEU A 156 -8.23 2.05 2.47
N SER A 157 -9.08 2.42 1.53
CA SER A 157 -9.11 1.79 0.20
C SER A 157 -7.79 1.97 -0.55
N GLU A 158 -7.21 3.16 -0.48
CA GLU A 158 -5.89 3.42 -1.07
C GLU A 158 -4.77 2.60 -0.42
N VAL A 159 -4.79 2.46 0.91
CA VAL A 159 -3.86 1.59 1.65
C VAL A 159 -3.97 0.14 1.18
N ILE A 160 -5.19 -0.35 0.99
CA ILE A 160 -5.45 -1.72 0.52
C ILE A 160 -4.93 -1.89 -0.91
N ASP A 161 -5.15 -0.93 -1.80
CA ASP A 161 -4.65 -0.97 -3.17
C ASP A 161 -3.12 -1.00 -3.24
N VAL A 162 -2.45 -0.22 -2.40
CA VAL A 162 -0.99 -0.26 -2.26
C VAL A 162 -0.53 -1.64 -1.77
N ALA A 163 -1.22 -2.21 -0.78
CA ALA A 163 -0.91 -3.55 -0.28
C ALA A 163 -1.07 -4.61 -1.37
N TYR A 164 -2.09 -4.52 -2.21
CA TYR A 164 -2.31 -5.46 -3.31
C TYR A 164 -1.17 -5.43 -4.34
N ASP A 165 -0.64 -4.26 -4.67
CA ASP A 165 0.55 -4.17 -5.52
C ASP A 165 1.77 -4.87 -4.90
N ARG A 166 1.95 -4.71 -3.60
CA ARG A 166 3.03 -5.38 -2.86
C ARG A 166 2.84 -6.89 -2.80
N PHE A 167 1.59 -7.37 -2.75
CA PHE A 167 1.29 -8.80 -2.88
C PHE A 167 1.85 -9.40 -4.16
N ASP A 168 1.73 -8.70 -5.29
CA ASP A 168 2.24 -9.17 -6.59
C ASP A 168 3.75 -9.44 -6.57
N MET A 169 4.48 -8.79 -5.68
CA MET A 169 5.93 -8.97 -5.52
C MET A 169 6.29 -10.13 -4.58
N LEU A 170 5.40 -10.48 -3.65
CA LEU A 170 5.66 -11.46 -2.59
C LEU A 170 5.09 -12.84 -2.88
N LEU A 171 4.04 -12.93 -3.68
CA LEU A 171 3.32 -14.17 -3.95
C LEU A 171 3.46 -14.60 -5.41
N ALA A 172 3.79 -15.88 -5.61
CA ALA A 172 3.99 -16.45 -6.94
C ALA A 172 2.73 -16.45 -7.80
N ASP A 173 1.56 -16.64 -7.18
CA ASP A 173 0.29 -16.78 -7.87
C ASP A 173 -0.56 -15.51 -7.90
N ALA A 174 -0.04 -14.40 -7.39
CA ALA A 174 -0.76 -13.12 -7.33
C ALA A 174 -0.92 -12.47 -8.70
N ASN A 175 0.00 -12.75 -9.63
CA ASN A 175 -0.05 -12.27 -11.01
C ASN A 175 0.18 -13.42 -11.98
N PRO A 176 -0.88 -14.14 -12.42
CA PRO A 176 -0.74 -15.28 -13.32
C PRO A 176 -0.06 -14.97 -14.65
N VAL A 177 -0.23 -13.76 -15.17
CA VAL A 177 0.39 -13.33 -16.44
C VAL A 177 1.90 -13.22 -16.27
N ARG A 178 2.36 -12.58 -15.19
CA ARG A 178 3.80 -12.49 -14.89
C ARG A 178 4.42 -13.86 -14.68
N THR A 179 3.77 -14.71 -13.89
CA THR A 179 4.23 -16.07 -13.61
C THR A 179 4.34 -16.89 -14.89
N ALA A 180 3.38 -16.78 -15.81
CA ALA A 180 3.41 -17.45 -17.10
C ALA A 180 4.56 -16.96 -17.98
N TRP A 181 4.87 -15.68 -17.95
CA TRP A 181 6.00 -15.10 -18.70
C TRP A 181 7.34 -15.55 -18.13
N GLU A 182 7.49 -15.52 -16.82
CA GLU A 182 8.72 -15.99 -16.14
C GLU A 182 8.99 -17.47 -16.42
N SER A 183 7.95 -18.31 -16.40
CA SER A 183 8.06 -19.72 -16.75
C SER A 183 8.53 -19.93 -18.19
N LYS A 184 8.04 -19.13 -19.15
CA LYS A 184 8.47 -19.20 -20.55
C LYS A 184 9.93 -18.75 -20.74
N LEU A 185 10.38 -17.77 -19.97
CA LEU A 185 11.74 -17.24 -20.06
C LEU A 185 12.76 -18.17 -19.40
N THR A 186 12.37 -18.89 -18.36
CA THR A 186 13.25 -19.82 -17.61
C THR A 186 13.24 -21.26 -18.13
N GLY A 187 12.36 -21.56 -19.08
CA GLY A 187 12.31 -22.88 -19.74
C GLY A 187 11.84 -24.03 -18.85
N GLN A 188 11.07 -23.74 -17.80
CA GLN A 188 10.43 -24.76 -16.94
C GLN A 188 8.96 -24.95 -17.30
#